data_60957e9181986a5ce9e2f81d38470130
#
_entry.id   60957e9181986a5ce9e2f81d38470130
#
_cell.length_a   1.000
_cell.length_b   1.000
_cell.length_c   1.000
_cell.angle_alpha   90.00
_cell.angle_beta   90.00
_cell.angle_gamma   90.00
#
_symmetry.space_group_name_H-M   'P 1'
#
loop_
_entity.id
_entity.type
_entity.pdbx_description
1 polymer ?
#
loop_
_entity_poly.entity_id
_entity_poly.type
_entity_poly.pdbx_seq_one_letter_code
_entity_poly.pdbx_strand_id
1 'polypeptide(L)'
;MTKLKQLGVMLCATVAMPAMAADFSFDRPGTGFGTGITPVGKLAWEQALPTASYTESRAEDGSKLKTWNLNADMLFRTGIAKNTELQLGWSGPAWTQTKSHGHTTDDDGIGDITVGIKHAIDLHDEKLTWAVLAQALIATGDDNFTEDDDIYTLGSSVNYQFNDAVTTGISMFYEIQDGDWAITAVPTLGYKIKGNLSGYSELVYRKQEHQDNEYSLGTGLIYAMNDRVQLDASVGVNLEGQDKSYKGGLGVSFLF
;
A
#
# COMPACT_ATOMS: atom_id res chain seq x y z
N MET A 1 -24.46 -61.76 -30.84
CA MET A 1 -23.34 -61.84 -29.77
C MET A 1 -22.71 -60.50 -29.63
N THR A 2 -23.20 -59.71 -28.72
CA THR A 2 -22.80 -58.30 -28.51
C THR A 2 -21.85 -58.22 -27.32
N LYS A 3 -20.61 -57.85 -27.57
CA LYS A 3 -19.59 -57.67 -26.49
C LYS A 3 -19.77 -56.33 -25.84
N LEU A 4 -20.19 -56.29 -24.60
CA LEU A 4 -20.29 -55.15 -23.73
C LEU A 4 -18.86 -54.75 -23.28
N LYS A 5 -18.40 -53.57 -23.74
CA LYS A 5 -17.15 -53.01 -23.25
C LYS A 5 -17.43 -52.29 -21.92
N GLN A 6 -16.86 -52.81 -20.85
CA GLN A 6 -16.83 -52.13 -19.55
C GLN A 6 -15.88 -50.95 -19.64
N LEU A 7 -16.43 -49.74 -19.51
CA LEU A 7 -15.70 -48.50 -19.37
C LEU A 7 -15.41 -48.28 -17.87
N GLY A 8 -14.19 -48.56 -17.46
CA GLY A 8 -13.76 -48.29 -16.09
C GLY A 8 -13.63 -46.75 -15.87
N VAL A 9 -14.53 -46.20 -15.07
CA VAL A 9 -14.41 -44.82 -14.60
C VAL A 9 -13.33 -44.80 -13.51
N MET A 10 -12.15 -44.31 -13.85
CA MET A 10 -11.09 -44.05 -12.90
C MET A 10 -11.43 -42.75 -12.15
N LEU A 11 -11.95 -42.91 -10.93
CA LEU A 11 -12.24 -41.80 -10.02
C LEU A 11 -10.90 -41.28 -9.48
N CYS A 12 -10.35 -40.23 -10.12
CA CYS A 12 -9.23 -39.45 -9.56
C CYS A 12 -9.76 -38.74 -8.32
N ALA A 13 -9.50 -39.31 -7.16
CA ALA A 13 -9.62 -38.60 -5.89
C ALA A 13 -8.53 -37.51 -5.88
N THR A 14 -8.88 -36.28 -6.23
CA THR A 14 -8.06 -35.12 -5.96
C THR A 14 -8.04 -34.94 -4.44
N VAL A 15 -6.96 -35.33 -3.82
CA VAL A 15 -6.65 -34.93 -2.43
C VAL A 15 -6.46 -33.41 -2.51
N ALA A 16 -7.49 -32.66 -2.10
CA ALA A 16 -7.36 -31.25 -1.86
C ALA A 16 -6.37 -31.07 -0.68
N MET A 17 -5.10 -30.89 -0.99
CA MET A 17 -4.15 -30.37 0.00
C MET A 17 -4.69 -29.01 0.40
N PRO A 18 -4.73 -28.67 1.71
CA PRO A 18 -5.05 -27.33 2.14
C PRO A 18 -3.94 -26.44 1.56
N ALA A 19 -4.27 -25.66 0.52
CA ALA A 19 -3.40 -24.60 0.07
C ALA A 19 -3.29 -23.62 1.24
N MET A 20 -2.08 -23.41 1.75
CA MET A 20 -1.82 -22.41 2.79
C MET A 20 -2.15 -21.06 2.17
N ALA A 21 -3.18 -20.40 2.68
CA ALA A 21 -3.45 -19.02 2.34
C ALA A 21 -2.28 -18.18 2.89
N ALA A 22 -1.87 -17.14 2.16
CA ALA A 22 -0.95 -16.16 2.72
C ALA A 22 -1.56 -15.63 4.02
N ASP A 23 -0.80 -15.66 5.12
CA ASP A 23 -1.27 -15.17 6.41
C ASP A 23 -1.70 -13.70 6.28
N PHE A 24 -2.78 -13.34 6.97
CA PHE A 24 -3.26 -11.96 6.99
C PHE A 24 -2.22 -11.04 7.62
N SER A 25 -2.00 -9.89 6.98
CA SER A 25 -1.26 -8.75 7.54
C SER A 25 -1.94 -7.47 7.11
N PHE A 26 -1.86 -6.43 7.94
CA PHE A 26 -2.23 -5.08 7.52
C PHE A 26 -1.23 -4.56 6.49
N ASP A 27 -1.68 -3.68 5.57
CA ASP A 27 -0.81 -3.04 4.57
C ASP A 27 -0.09 -1.80 5.15
N ARG A 28 -0.62 -1.22 6.23
CA ARG A 28 0.07 -0.15 6.98
C ARG A 28 1.18 -0.69 7.89
N PRO A 29 2.21 0.14 8.22
CA PRO A 29 2.61 1.37 7.54
C PRO A 29 3.52 1.08 6.34
N GLY A 30 3.80 2.10 5.55
CA GLY A 30 4.75 2.00 4.44
C GLY A 30 4.12 2.41 3.10
N THR A 31 4.96 2.46 2.08
CA THR A 31 4.56 2.82 0.71
C THR A 31 4.19 1.58 -0.10
N GLY A 32 4.82 0.43 0.17
CA GLY A 32 4.50 -0.85 -0.45
C GLY A 32 3.21 -1.47 0.11
N PHE A 33 2.77 -2.56 -0.48
CA PHE A 33 1.65 -3.36 0.03
C PHE A 33 2.10 -4.78 0.37
N GLY A 34 1.43 -5.37 1.38
CA GLY A 34 1.70 -6.73 1.84
C GLY A 34 1.10 -7.79 0.91
N THR A 35 1.64 -9.02 0.99
CA THR A 35 1.11 -10.18 0.25
C THR A 35 -0.06 -10.86 0.98
N GLY A 36 -0.33 -10.47 2.24
CA GLY A 36 -1.42 -11.01 3.03
C GLY A 36 -2.80 -10.60 2.51
N ILE A 37 -3.77 -11.50 2.64
CA ILE A 37 -5.17 -11.32 2.19
C ILE A 37 -6.10 -11.32 3.40
N THR A 38 -7.03 -10.40 3.44
CA THR A 38 -8.08 -10.38 4.47
C THR A 38 -8.90 -11.67 4.38
N PRO A 39 -9.12 -12.40 5.49
CA PRO A 39 -9.88 -13.63 5.48
C PRO A 39 -11.32 -13.42 4.98
N VAL A 40 -11.87 -14.42 4.30
CA VAL A 40 -13.24 -14.35 3.75
C VAL A 40 -14.25 -14.06 4.86
N GLY A 41 -15.11 -13.06 4.63
CA GLY A 41 -16.13 -12.62 5.58
C GLY A 41 -15.59 -11.77 6.74
N LYS A 42 -14.33 -11.37 6.69
CA LYS A 42 -13.71 -10.40 7.60
C LYS A 42 -13.58 -9.03 6.93
N LEU A 43 -13.51 -8.00 7.77
CA LEU A 43 -13.25 -6.63 7.36
C LEU A 43 -11.99 -6.15 8.09
N ALA A 44 -10.98 -5.72 7.35
CA ALA A 44 -9.87 -4.94 7.89
C ALA A 44 -10.12 -3.45 7.65
N TRP A 45 -9.85 -2.64 8.65
CA TRP A 45 -9.89 -1.19 8.60
C TRP A 45 -8.54 -0.64 9.06
N GLU A 46 -7.91 0.12 8.21
CA GLU A 46 -6.59 0.73 8.43
C GLU A 46 -6.75 2.26 8.34
N GLN A 47 -6.29 2.99 9.36
CA GLN A 47 -6.56 4.42 9.53
C GLN A 47 -5.31 5.19 9.92
N ALA A 48 -5.01 6.29 9.21
CA ALA A 48 -4.04 7.30 9.65
C ALA A 48 -4.62 8.22 10.74
N LEU A 49 -3.77 8.62 11.72
CA LEU A 49 -4.17 9.39 12.92
C LEU A 49 -3.43 10.72 13.16
N PRO A 50 -3.35 11.69 12.27
CA PRO A 50 -3.18 11.70 10.82
C PRO A 50 -1.74 11.42 10.37
N THR A 51 -1.50 11.47 9.05
CA THR A 51 -0.18 11.61 8.44
C THR A 51 0.09 13.09 8.20
N ALA A 52 1.28 13.56 8.56
CA ALA A 52 1.77 14.90 8.30
C ALA A 52 2.89 14.86 7.25
N SER A 53 2.90 15.81 6.33
CA SER A 53 4.05 16.04 5.45
C SER A 53 4.42 17.50 5.39
N TYR A 54 5.71 17.75 5.16
CA TYR A 54 6.28 19.07 4.94
C TYR A 54 7.11 19.05 3.66
N THR A 55 6.81 19.96 2.73
CA THR A 55 7.49 20.06 1.44
C THR A 55 8.04 21.46 1.23
N GLU A 56 9.30 21.54 0.78
CA GLU A 56 9.91 22.78 0.27
C GLU A 56 10.11 22.64 -1.24
N SER A 57 9.39 23.46 -1.99
CA SER A 57 9.46 23.55 -3.46
C SER A 57 9.82 24.96 -3.92
N ARG A 58 9.90 25.14 -5.24
CA ARG A 58 10.05 26.45 -5.87
C ARG A 58 8.88 26.73 -6.80
N ALA A 59 8.32 27.92 -6.69
CA ALA A 59 7.37 28.45 -7.67
C ALA A 59 8.08 28.80 -8.98
N GLU A 60 7.33 29.00 -10.06
CA GLU A 60 7.85 29.38 -11.38
C GLU A 60 8.69 30.67 -11.34
N ASP A 61 8.38 31.61 -10.45
CA ASP A 61 9.12 32.86 -10.23
C ASP A 61 10.40 32.67 -9.38
N GLY A 62 10.73 31.43 -9.01
CA GLY A 62 11.90 31.06 -8.21
C GLY A 62 11.74 31.26 -6.71
N SER A 63 10.59 31.75 -6.24
CA SER A 63 10.30 31.91 -4.82
C SER A 63 10.17 30.56 -4.12
N LYS A 64 10.46 30.53 -2.81
CA LYS A 64 10.30 29.31 -2.01
C LYS A 64 8.85 29.14 -1.58
N LEU A 65 8.32 27.97 -1.87
CA LEU A 65 7.06 27.48 -1.34
C LEU A 65 7.35 26.51 -0.18
N LYS A 66 6.60 26.65 0.91
CA LYS A 66 6.65 25.73 2.06
C LYS A 66 5.24 25.27 2.34
N THR A 67 5.02 23.99 2.15
CA THR A 67 3.69 23.40 2.31
C THR A 67 3.68 22.36 3.42
N TRP A 68 2.75 22.50 4.36
CA TRP A 68 2.37 21.49 5.33
C TRP A 68 1.07 20.86 4.89
N ASN A 69 1.02 19.53 4.91
CA ASN A 69 -0.21 18.79 4.70
C ASN A 69 -0.47 17.88 5.89
N LEU A 70 -1.74 17.74 6.26
CA LEU A 70 -2.26 16.72 7.16
C LEU A 70 -3.37 15.99 6.45
N ASN A 71 -3.32 14.67 6.44
CA ASN A 71 -4.40 13.84 5.89
C ASN A 71 -4.67 12.63 6.77
N ALA A 72 -5.92 12.21 6.85
CA ALA A 72 -6.36 11.09 7.65
C ALA A 72 -6.93 9.99 6.72
N ASP A 73 -6.04 9.46 5.87
CA ASP A 73 -6.35 8.38 4.92
C ASP A 73 -6.83 7.12 5.63
N MET A 74 -7.69 6.38 4.95
CA MET A 74 -8.19 5.09 5.41
C MET A 74 -8.29 4.07 4.29
N LEU A 75 -8.17 2.79 4.67
CA LEU A 75 -8.30 1.66 3.77
C LEU A 75 -9.17 0.59 4.42
N PHE A 76 -10.23 0.19 3.73
CA PHE A 76 -11.05 -0.96 4.05
C PHE A 76 -10.70 -2.11 3.11
N ARG A 77 -10.54 -3.31 3.68
CA ARG A 77 -10.21 -4.54 2.94
C ARG A 77 -11.14 -5.65 3.38
N THR A 78 -11.69 -6.41 2.43
CA THR A 78 -12.56 -7.55 2.74
C THR A 78 -12.26 -8.74 1.84
N GLY A 79 -12.08 -9.91 2.44
CA GLY A 79 -11.87 -11.16 1.71
C GLY A 79 -13.15 -11.61 1.00
N ILE A 80 -13.10 -11.77 -0.31
CA ILE A 80 -14.23 -12.23 -1.14
C ILE A 80 -14.06 -13.67 -1.63
N ALA A 81 -12.79 -14.15 -1.68
CA ALA A 81 -12.45 -15.52 -2.00
C ALA A 81 -11.15 -15.90 -1.28
N LYS A 82 -10.77 -17.17 -1.30
CA LYS A 82 -9.62 -17.72 -0.55
C LYS A 82 -8.34 -16.89 -0.64
N ASN A 83 -8.01 -16.37 -1.81
CA ASN A 83 -6.77 -15.63 -2.06
C ASN A 83 -7.07 -14.24 -2.64
N THR A 84 -8.29 -13.71 -2.46
CA THR A 84 -8.72 -12.47 -3.11
C THR A 84 -9.47 -11.59 -2.14
N GLU A 85 -9.10 -10.32 -2.09
CA GLU A 85 -9.80 -9.28 -1.35
C GLU A 85 -10.17 -8.11 -2.23
N LEU A 86 -11.25 -7.44 -1.87
CA LEU A 86 -11.60 -6.10 -2.35
C LEU A 86 -11.05 -5.06 -1.40
N GLN A 87 -10.65 -3.93 -1.96
CA GLN A 87 -10.12 -2.78 -1.25
C GLN A 87 -10.92 -1.53 -1.60
N LEU A 88 -11.22 -0.72 -0.58
CA LEU A 88 -11.80 0.61 -0.71
C LEU A 88 -10.95 1.57 0.11
N GLY A 89 -10.21 2.43 -0.57
CA GLY A 89 -9.40 3.49 0.01
C GLY A 89 -10.13 4.83 -0.04
N TRP A 90 -9.79 5.71 0.87
CA TRP A 90 -10.16 7.11 0.84
C TRP A 90 -9.00 7.93 1.38
N SER A 91 -8.56 8.95 0.64
CA SER A 91 -7.47 9.84 1.06
C SER A 91 -7.85 10.71 2.28
N GLY A 92 -9.13 10.66 2.67
CA GLY A 92 -9.65 11.18 3.93
C GLY A 92 -9.85 12.69 3.95
N PRO A 93 -10.25 13.24 5.10
CA PRO A 93 -10.19 14.66 5.33
C PRO A 93 -8.73 15.10 5.37
N ALA A 94 -8.46 16.24 4.77
CA ALA A 94 -7.14 16.80 4.63
C ALA A 94 -7.13 18.29 4.93
N TRP A 95 -5.97 18.79 5.31
CA TRP A 95 -5.70 20.19 5.52
C TRP A 95 -4.31 20.53 4.98
N THR A 96 -4.19 21.68 4.32
CA THR A 96 -2.93 22.19 3.78
C THR A 96 -2.68 23.62 4.22
N GLN A 97 -1.43 23.95 4.47
CA GLN A 97 -0.96 25.31 4.70
C GLN A 97 0.24 25.58 3.79
N THR A 98 0.10 26.57 2.91
CA THR A 98 1.17 26.99 2.00
C THR A 98 1.66 28.37 2.37
N LYS A 99 3.00 28.52 2.49
CA LYS A 99 3.70 29.77 2.74
C LYS A 99 4.51 30.19 1.54
N SER A 100 4.20 31.37 1.00
CA SER A 100 4.90 32.00 -0.14
C SER A 100 4.99 33.51 0.06
N HIS A 101 6.14 34.13 -0.24
CA HIS A 101 6.36 35.59 -0.15
C HIS A 101 5.89 36.26 1.16
N GLY A 102 5.95 35.53 2.27
CA GLY A 102 5.46 36.02 3.58
C GLY A 102 3.94 35.91 3.77
N HIS A 103 3.20 35.48 2.78
CA HIS A 103 1.77 35.16 2.88
C HIS A 103 1.58 33.70 3.27
N THR A 104 0.55 33.43 4.05
CA THR A 104 0.13 32.08 4.43
C THR A 104 -1.29 31.89 3.94
N THR A 105 -1.52 30.76 3.26
CA THR A 105 -2.84 30.33 2.80
C THR A 105 -3.12 28.96 3.42
N ASP A 106 -4.29 28.81 4.02
CA ASP A 106 -4.79 27.55 4.56
C ASP A 106 -5.96 27.07 3.72
N ASP A 107 -6.07 25.77 3.54
CA ASP A 107 -7.20 25.14 2.89
C ASP A 107 -7.54 23.79 3.56
N ASP A 108 -8.79 23.36 3.50
CA ASP A 108 -9.27 22.09 4.00
C ASP A 108 -10.29 21.47 3.05
N GLY A 109 -10.32 20.14 3.01
CA GLY A 109 -11.19 19.42 2.09
C GLY A 109 -11.11 17.91 2.29
N ILE A 110 -11.67 17.20 1.33
CA ILE A 110 -11.65 15.73 1.28
C ILE A 110 -10.89 15.26 0.04
N GLY A 111 -10.16 14.16 0.20
CA GLY A 111 -9.40 13.56 -0.90
C GLY A 111 -10.18 12.48 -1.64
N ASP A 112 -9.50 11.84 -2.58
CA ASP A 112 -10.03 10.90 -3.54
C ASP A 112 -10.38 9.54 -2.96
N ILE A 113 -11.22 8.81 -3.71
CA ILE A 113 -11.60 7.43 -3.41
C ILE A 113 -10.78 6.48 -4.29
N THR A 114 -10.29 5.39 -3.71
CA THR A 114 -9.61 4.31 -4.43
C THR A 114 -10.42 3.02 -4.31
N VAL A 115 -10.60 2.29 -5.41
CA VAL A 115 -11.16 0.95 -5.42
C VAL A 115 -10.14 -0.02 -5.98
N GLY A 116 -10.04 -1.21 -5.39
CA GLY A 116 -9.02 -2.16 -5.79
C GLY A 116 -9.41 -3.61 -5.54
N ILE A 117 -8.68 -4.49 -6.18
CA ILE A 117 -8.72 -5.92 -5.96
C ILE A 117 -7.28 -6.42 -5.81
N LYS A 118 -7.01 -7.17 -4.74
CA LYS A 118 -5.72 -7.81 -4.50
C LYS A 118 -5.89 -9.32 -4.51
N HIS A 119 -4.94 -10.02 -5.14
CA HIS A 119 -4.94 -11.47 -5.26
C HIS A 119 -3.57 -12.04 -4.89
N ALA A 120 -3.52 -12.96 -3.94
CA ALA A 120 -2.31 -13.68 -3.56
C ALA A 120 -2.13 -14.90 -4.48
N ILE A 121 -0.93 -15.02 -5.04
CA ILE A 121 -0.53 -16.14 -5.91
C ILE A 121 -0.01 -17.26 -5.02
N ASP A 122 -0.61 -18.42 -5.09
CA ASP A 122 -0.15 -19.60 -4.34
C ASP A 122 1.10 -20.20 -5.00
N LEU A 123 2.25 -19.97 -4.39
CA LEU A 123 3.54 -20.49 -4.84
C LEU A 123 3.88 -21.85 -4.24
N HIS A 124 3.07 -22.37 -3.30
CA HIS A 124 3.36 -23.58 -2.54
C HIS A 124 4.72 -23.49 -1.80
N ASP A 125 5.11 -22.29 -1.38
CA ASP A 125 6.35 -22.00 -0.65
C ASP A 125 5.99 -21.25 0.64
N GLU A 126 6.50 -21.72 1.79
CA GLU A 126 6.21 -21.10 3.08
C GLU A 126 6.98 -19.80 3.33
N LYS A 127 8.05 -19.57 2.59
CA LYS A 127 8.93 -18.40 2.75
C LYS A 127 8.76 -17.33 1.69
N LEU A 128 8.34 -17.74 0.50
CA LEU A 128 8.15 -16.85 -0.64
C LEU A 128 6.66 -16.63 -0.86
N THR A 129 6.22 -15.40 -0.76
CA THR A 129 4.83 -15.03 -1.01
C THR A 129 4.75 -13.96 -2.10
N TRP A 130 3.70 -13.99 -2.90
CA TRP A 130 3.49 -13.07 -4.00
C TRP A 130 2.02 -12.65 -4.07
N ALA A 131 1.78 -11.37 -4.27
CA ALA A 131 0.44 -10.83 -4.55
C ALA A 131 0.48 -9.82 -5.69
N VAL A 132 -0.64 -9.73 -6.39
CA VAL A 132 -0.89 -8.73 -7.43
C VAL A 132 -2.08 -7.86 -7.03
N LEU A 133 -2.04 -6.61 -7.44
CA LEU A 133 -3.03 -5.59 -7.14
C LEU A 133 -3.46 -4.91 -8.44
N ALA A 134 -4.75 -4.69 -8.61
CA ALA A 134 -5.29 -3.77 -9.61
C ALA A 134 -6.19 -2.78 -8.88
N GLN A 135 -5.97 -1.48 -9.08
CA GLN A 135 -6.75 -0.43 -8.43
C GLN A 135 -6.98 0.76 -9.36
N ALA A 136 -8.03 1.51 -9.07
CA ALA A 136 -8.33 2.80 -9.66
C ALA A 136 -8.55 3.81 -8.54
N LEU A 137 -7.78 4.90 -8.55
CA LEU A 137 -8.09 6.10 -7.81
C LEU A 137 -9.01 6.93 -8.71
N ILE A 138 -10.14 7.34 -8.16
CA ILE A 138 -11.15 8.13 -8.84
C ILE A 138 -11.05 9.55 -8.29
N ALA A 139 -10.78 10.51 -9.15
CA ALA A 139 -10.64 11.92 -8.80
C ALA A 139 -12.00 12.49 -8.38
N THR A 140 -12.29 12.43 -7.08
CA THR A 140 -13.58 12.78 -6.45
C THR A 140 -13.44 13.76 -5.30
N GLY A 141 -12.21 14.14 -4.96
CA GLY A 141 -11.90 15.05 -3.86
C GLY A 141 -12.23 16.51 -4.19
N ASP A 142 -11.96 17.38 -3.24
CA ASP A 142 -12.06 18.83 -3.42
C ASP A 142 -10.83 19.36 -4.18
N ASP A 143 -10.93 20.47 -4.90
CA ASP A 143 -9.96 21.01 -5.87
C ASP A 143 -8.46 20.94 -5.46
N ASN A 144 -8.14 21.19 -4.19
CA ASN A 144 -6.75 21.15 -3.71
C ASN A 144 -6.35 19.80 -3.08
N PHE A 145 -7.23 18.79 -3.12
CA PHE A 145 -7.09 17.48 -2.46
C PHE A 145 -7.44 16.33 -3.39
N THR A 146 -7.62 16.58 -4.67
CA THR A 146 -7.90 15.62 -5.73
C THR A 146 -6.76 15.57 -6.73
N GLU A 147 -6.59 14.43 -7.38
CA GLU A 147 -5.73 14.30 -8.56
C GLU A 147 -6.43 14.95 -9.76
N ASP A 148 -5.65 15.39 -10.75
CA ASP A 148 -6.21 16.04 -11.95
C ASP A 148 -7.10 15.09 -12.76
N ASP A 149 -6.73 13.80 -12.79
CA ASP A 149 -7.43 12.72 -13.51
C ASP A 149 -7.38 11.41 -12.72
N ASP A 150 -8.24 10.45 -13.08
CA ASP A 150 -8.23 9.11 -12.52
C ASP A 150 -6.89 8.40 -12.74
N ILE A 151 -6.41 7.70 -11.70
CA ILE A 151 -5.17 6.92 -11.77
C ILE A 151 -5.48 5.42 -11.78
N TYR A 152 -5.02 4.72 -12.79
CA TYR A 152 -5.12 3.26 -12.87
C TYR A 152 -3.78 2.62 -12.53
N THR A 153 -3.77 1.71 -11.55
CA THR A 153 -2.55 1.10 -11.03
C THR A 153 -2.59 -0.43 -11.16
N LEU A 154 -1.49 -1.00 -11.63
CA LEU A 154 -1.18 -2.41 -11.47
C LEU A 154 0.00 -2.56 -10.51
N GLY A 155 -0.18 -3.38 -9.47
CA GLY A 155 0.83 -3.63 -8.45
C GLY A 155 1.26 -5.10 -8.42
N SER A 156 2.50 -5.32 -8.02
CA SER A 156 3.05 -6.65 -7.71
C SER A 156 3.90 -6.54 -6.46
N SER A 157 3.68 -7.40 -5.47
CA SER A 157 4.47 -7.46 -4.24
C SER A 157 4.98 -8.87 -4.01
N VAL A 158 6.27 -9.01 -3.78
CA VAL A 158 6.93 -10.28 -3.48
C VAL A 158 7.64 -10.12 -2.14
N ASN A 159 7.42 -11.06 -1.21
CA ASN A 159 8.10 -11.09 0.08
C ASN A 159 8.83 -12.42 0.26
N TYR A 160 10.00 -12.37 0.89
CA TYR A 160 10.79 -13.54 1.27
C TYR A 160 11.15 -13.48 2.74
N GLN A 161 10.76 -14.51 3.49
CA GLN A 161 11.07 -14.68 4.91
C GLN A 161 12.41 -15.42 5.08
N PHE A 162 13.47 -14.68 5.44
CA PHE A 162 14.77 -15.28 5.70
C PHE A 162 14.76 -16.18 6.95
N ASN A 163 14.13 -15.67 8.02
CA ASN A 163 13.94 -16.34 9.30
C ASN A 163 12.80 -15.66 10.08
N ASP A 164 12.55 -16.10 11.30
CA ASP A 164 11.47 -15.56 12.16
C ASP A 164 11.63 -14.08 12.54
N ALA A 165 12.80 -13.50 12.29
CA ALA A 165 13.10 -12.11 12.66
C ALA A 165 13.28 -11.18 11.47
N VAL A 166 13.52 -11.69 10.26
CA VAL A 166 13.88 -10.86 9.09
C VAL A 166 13.10 -11.30 7.86
N THR A 167 12.42 -10.33 7.26
CA THR A 167 11.70 -10.45 5.98
C THR A 167 12.20 -9.39 5.02
N THR A 168 12.37 -9.71 3.75
CA THR A 168 12.58 -8.72 2.69
C THR A 168 11.46 -8.80 1.68
N GLY A 169 11.19 -7.70 1.03
CA GLY A 169 10.18 -7.65 -0.02
C GLY A 169 10.49 -6.58 -1.05
N ILE A 170 9.75 -6.61 -2.13
CA ILE A 170 9.69 -5.55 -3.11
C ILE A 170 8.26 -5.42 -3.59
N SER A 171 7.71 -4.20 -3.48
CA SER A 171 6.47 -3.82 -4.17
C SER A 171 6.82 -2.99 -5.39
N MET A 172 6.14 -3.25 -6.49
CA MET A 172 6.25 -2.49 -7.72
C MET A 172 4.85 -2.04 -8.15
N PHE A 173 4.75 -0.80 -8.60
CA PHE A 173 3.51 -0.23 -9.13
C PHE A 173 3.80 0.33 -10.52
N TYR A 174 2.88 0.10 -11.42
CA TYR A 174 2.80 0.73 -12.72
C TYR A 174 1.48 1.51 -12.77
N GLU A 175 1.56 2.80 -13.02
CA GLU A 175 0.44 3.75 -12.96
C GLU A 175 0.27 4.43 -14.32
N ILE A 176 -0.98 4.73 -14.67
CA ILE A 176 -1.34 5.53 -15.84
C ILE A 176 -2.35 6.59 -15.38
N GLN A 177 -2.09 7.85 -15.74
CA GLN A 177 -2.93 9.01 -15.51
C GLN A 177 -2.93 9.87 -16.78
N ASP A 178 -4.08 10.11 -17.39
CA ASP A 178 -4.24 10.89 -18.64
C ASP A 178 -3.25 10.52 -19.78
N GLY A 179 -2.85 9.25 -19.82
CA GLY A 179 -1.90 8.74 -20.82
C GLY A 179 -0.44 8.77 -20.40
N ASP A 180 -0.06 9.54 -19.39
CA ASP A 180 1.26 9.54 -18.79
C ASP A 180 1.45 8.32 -17.87
N TRP A 181 2.66 7.76 -17.84
CA TRP A 181 2.97 6.62 -17.03
C TRP A 181 3.89 6.96 -15.84
N ALA A 182 3.75 6.20 -14.76
CA ALA A 182 4.70 6.20 -13.67
C ALA A 182 5.03 4.77 -13.21
N ILE A 183 6.25 4.56 -12.73
CA ILE A 183 6.71 3.32 -12.11
C ILE A 183 7.25 3.65 -10.72
N THR A 184 6.79 2.88 -9.72
CA THR A 184 7.32 2.96 -8.36
C THR A 184 7.84 1.60 -7.94
N ALA A 185 9.05 1.54 -7.37
CA ALA A 185 9.65 0.33 -6.79
C ALA A 185 9.99 0.59 -5.32
N VAL A 186 9.56 -0.33 -4.46
CA VAL A 186 9.68 -0.22 -3.00
C VAL A 186 10.31 -1.47 -2.42
N PRO A 187 11.65 -1.64 -2.49
CA PRO A 187 12.34 -2.65 -1.70
C PRO A 187 12.20 -2.34 -0.20
N THR A 188 11.82 -3.35 0.56
CA THR A 188 11.53 -3.25 2.00
C THR A 188 12.27 -4.32 2.79
N LEU A 189 12.77 -3.93 3.96
CA LEU A 189 13.34 -4.79 4.98
C LEU A 189 12.44 -4.72 6.23
N GLY A 190 11.78 -5.83 6.56
CA GLY A 190 11.04 -5.99 7.81
C GLY A 190 11.88 -6.72 8.86
N TYR A 191 11.76 -6.32 10.12
CA TYR A 191 12.53 -6.94 11.20
C TYR A 191 11.76 -6.95 12.52
N LYS A 192 11.87 -8.05 13.25
CA LYS A 192 11.31 -8.20 14.60
C LYS A 192 12.27 -7.59 15.61
N ILE A 193 11.76 -6.71 16.48
CA ILE A 193 12.57 -6.03 17.51
C ILE A 193 12.47 -6.82 18.81
N LYS A 194 11.26 -6.97 19.36
CA LYS A 194 11.02 -7.72 20.61
C LYS A 194 9.52 -7.96 20.82
N GLY A 195 9.14 -9.20 21.11
CA GLY A 195 7.74 -9.55 21.37
C GLY A 195 6.84 -9.18 20.19
N ASN A 196 5.88 -8.30 20.43
CA ASN A 196 4.92 -7.83 19.44
C ASN A 196 5.36 -6.55 18.71
N LEU A 197 6.59 -6.07 18.98
CA LEU A 197 7.17 -4.89 18.34
C LEU A 197 8.07 -5.33 17.18
N SER A 198 7.79 -4.82 16.00
CA SER A 198 8.59 -4.96 14.78
C SER A 198 8.85 -3.58 14.16
N GLY A 199 9.71 -3.56 13.18
CA GLY A 199 10.01 -2.38 12.40
C GLY A 199 10.20 -2.73 10.94
N TYR A 200 10.24 -1.72 10.10
CA TYR A 200 10.58 -1.83 8.71
C TYR A 200 11.43 -0.65 8.26
N SER A 201 12.12 -0.85 7.15
CA SER A 201 12.80 0.23 6.42
C SER A 201 12.59 -0.01 4.94
N GLU A 202 12.31 1.04 4.18
CA GLU A 202 12.05 0.99 2.75
C GLU A 202 12.84 2.05 2.01
N LEU A 203 13.25 1.74 0.80
CA LEU A 203 13.66 2.70 -0.21
C LEU A 203 12.52 2.81 -1.22
N VAL A 204 12.12 4.00 -1.58
CA VAL A 204 11.14 4.24 -2.64
C VAL A 204 11.87 4.87 -3.82
N TYR A 205 11.78 4.24 -4.97
CA TYR A 205 12.18 4.79 -6.25
C TYR A 205 10.91 5.06 -7.06
N ARG A 206 10.75 6.28 -7.59
CA ARG A 206 9.66 6.65 -8.50
C ARG A 206 10.24 7.29 -9.76
N LYS A 207 9.71 6.89 -10.89
CA LYS A 207 9.93 7.53 -12.20
C LYS A 207 8.58 7.75 -12.84
N GLN A 208 8.27 9.01 -13.10
CA GLN A 208 7.11 9.44 -13.88
C GLN A 208 7.60 9.95 -15.23
N GLU A 209 6.78 9.80 -16.26
CA GLU A 209 7.04 10.33 -17.59
C GLU A 209 7.29 11.84 -17.55
N HIS A 210 8.30 12.30 -18.27
CA HIS A 210 8.71 13.71 -18.30
C HIS A 210 9.18 14.34 -16.96
N GLN A 211 9.28 13.56 -15.88
CA GLN A 211 9.74 14.01 -14.56
C GLN A 211 11.16 13.45 -14.26
N ASP A 212 11.86 14.07 -13.32
CA ASP A 212 13.11 13.52 -12.81
C ASP A 212 12.86 12.25 -11.97
N ASN A 213 13.94 11.47 -11.73
CA ASN A 213 13.86 10.34 -10.82
C ASN A 213 13.70 10.85 -9.38
N GLU A 214 12.88 10.16 -8.60
CA GLU A 214 12.69 10.46 -7.19
C GLU A 214 13.14 9.29 -6.33
N TYR A 215 13.83 9.61 -5.25
CA TYR A 215 14.26 8.63 -4.24
C TYR A 215 13.84 9.11 -2.86
N SER A 216 13.22 8.22 -2.09
CA SER A 216 12.94 8.50 -0.68
C SER A 216 13.27 7.30 0.20
N LEU A 217 13.52 7.57 1.47
CA LEU A 217 13.68 6.57 2.52
C LEU A 217 12.51 6.67 3.48
N GLY A 218 11.99 5.51 3.86
CA GLY A 218 10.96 5.36 4.88
C GLY A 218 11.40 4.36 5.95
N THR A 219 10.93 4.57 7.16
CA THR A 219 11.05 3.60 8.25
C THR A 219 9.92 3.76 9.23
N GLY A 220 9.65 2.72 10.01
CA GLY A 220 8.60 2.79 11.01
C GLY A 220 8.63 1.64 11.99
N LEU A 221 7.74 1.76 12.97
CA LEU A 221 7.50 0.78 14.02
C LEU A 221 6.07 0.27 13.90
N ILE A 222 5.90 -1.02 14.18
CA ILE A 222 4.63 -1.72 14.16
C ILE A 222 4.49 -2.44 15.50
N TYR A 223 3.41 -2.18 16.21
CA TYR A 223 3.07 -2.84 17.46
C TYR A 223 1.76 -3.61 17.31
N ALA A 224 1.84 -4.93 17.21
CA ALA A 224 0.68 -5.81 17.23
C ALA A 224 0.15 -5.95 18.67
N MET A 225 -0.91 -5.22 19.01
CA MET A 225 -1.56 -5.34 20.32
C MET A 225 -2.12 -6.75 20.52
N ASN A 226 -2.67 -7.33 19.47
CA ASN A 226 -3.14 -8.70 19.34
C ASN A 226 -3.31 -9.03 17.85
N ASP A 227 -3.86 -10.21 17.53
CA ASP A 227 -4.06 -10.67 16.14
C ASP A 227 -5.05 -9.83 15.32
N ARG A 228 -5.72 -8.86 15.93
CA ARG A 228 -6.78 -8.04 15.30
C ARG A 228 -6.53 -6.53 15.38
N VAL A 229 -5.58 -6.10 16.17
CA VAL A 229 -5.33 -4.66 16.40
C VAL A 229 -3.84 -4.37 16.31
N GLN A 230 -3.48 -3.43 15.46
CA GLN A 230 -2.13 -2.94 15.25
C GLN A 230 -2.09 -1.43 15.46
N LEU A 231 -1.04 -0.95 16.07
CA LEU A 231 -0.62 0.45 16.08
C LEU A 231 0.65 0.60 15.26
N ASP A 232 0.80 1.69 14.56
CA ASP A 232 1.99 1.97 13.78
C ASP A 232 2.43 3.43 13.88
N ALA A 233 3.72 3.64 13.62
CA ALA A 233 4.32 4.95 13.46
C ALA A 233 5.35 4.91 12.33
N SER A 234 5.40 5.94 11.50
CA SER A 234 6.32 6.01 10.37
C SER A 234 6.91 7.39 10.19
N VAL A 235 8.10 7.43 9.60
CA VAL A 235 8.75 8.64 9.12
C VAL A 235 9.40 8.38 7.77
N GLY A 236 9.48 9.41 6.93
CA GLY A 236 10.11 9.33 5.62
C GLY A 236 10.72 10.65 5.19
N VAL A 237 11.67 10.58 4.26
CA VAL A 237 12.39 11.73 3.72
C VAL A 237 12.70 11.51 2.25
N ASN A 238 12.48 12.53 1.43
CA ASN A 238 12.99 12.54 0.06
C ASN A 238 14.49 12.79 0.06
N LEU A 239 15.22 11.96 -0.67
CA LEU A 239 16.67 12.05 -0.84
C LEU A 239 17.03 12.84 -2.10
N GLU A 240 16.30 12.60 -3.18
CA GLU A 240 16.52 13.19 -4.49
C GLU A 240 15.16 13.31 -5.22
N GLY A 241 14.96 14.40 -5.96
CA GLY A 241 13.74 14.73 -6.66
C GLY A 241 13.60 16.25 -6.80
N GLN A 242 12.46 16.70 -7.29
CA GLN A 242 12.19 18.12 -7.49
C GLN A 242 12.12 18.90 -6.17
N ASP A 243 11.62 18.26 -5.12
CA ASP A 243 11.29 18.89 -3.85
C ASP A 243 11.92 18.19 -2.65
N LYS A 244 12.24 18.97 -1.61
CA LYS A 244 12.61 18.41 -0.30
C LYS A 244 11.34 18.13 0.49
N SER A 245 11.10 16.87 0.82
CA SER A 245 9.92 16.47 1.58
C SER A 245 10.27 15.59 2.77
N TYR A 246 9.53 15.79 3.85
CA TYR A 246 9.54 14.97 5.06
C TYR A 246 8.11 14.54 5.33
N LYS A 247 7.92 13.29 5.73
CA LYS A 247 6.61 12.78 6.14
C LYS A 247 6.70 12.03 7.46
N GLY A 248 5.63 12.00 8.21
CA GLY A 248 5.52 11.21 9.42
C GLY A 248 4.06 11.01 9.80
N GLY A 249 3.75 9.87 10.38
CA GLY A 249 2.39 9.55 10.73
C GLY A 249 2.28 8.50 11.81
N LEU A 250 1.10 8.46 12.40
CA LEU A 250 0.65 7.42 13.29
C LEU A 250 -0.52 6.71 12.65
N GLY A 251 -0.74 5.46 12.97
CA GLY A 251 -1.86 4.71 12.46
C GLY A 251 -2.39 3.67 13.42
N VAL A 252 -3.61 3.25 13.14
CA VAL A 252 -4.26 2.14 13.82
C VAL A 252 -4.97 1.27 12.79
N SER A 253 -4.91 -0.04 13.00
CA SER A 253 -5.56 -1.00 12.12
C SER A 253 -6.35 -2.03 12.92
N PHE A 254 -7.51 -2.43 12.39
CA PHE A 254 -8.44 -3.36 13.04
C PHE A 254 -8.87 -4.47 12.07
N LEU A 255 -9.01 -5.69 12.57
CA LEU A 255 -9.64 -6.82 11.88
C LEU A 255 -10.91 -7.25 12.63
N PHE A 256 -12.06 -7.17 11.96
CA PHE A 256 -13.39 -7.51 12.48
C PHE A 256 -13.86 -8.90 12.03
#